data_2efdeec37dfc16058d25c2f113c1ac3e
#
_entry.id   2efdeec37dfc16058d25c2f113c1ac3e
#
_cell.length_a   1.000
_cell.length_b   1.000
_cell.length_c   1.000
_cell.angle_alpha   90.00
_cell.angle_beta   90.00
_cell.angle_gamma   90.00
#
_symmetry.space_group_name_H-M   'P 1'
#
loop_
_entity.id
_entity.type
_entity.pdbx_description
1 polymer ?
#
loop_
_entity_poly.entity_id
_entity_poly.type
_entity_poly.pdbx_seq_one_letter_code
_entity_poly.pdbx_strand_id
1 'polypeptide(L)'
;MNHPVECPSYILKAKIELPNVEDFYVVDIHATAFATDDTKAKHIDKYKEVLDGLNDQGAIFVTGGDLNSIPPNADSRDFCIEDMCSEESFHTDTDGGPHREGSYFNNFVGEPDLVKPFYVYHSAIDSIATKDPMHFTHSPWNTNYDNNNYWDRKLDYLFTNFSDGFVNGTTHQNAHQLSDHAPVSAILNFP
;
A
#
# COMPACT_ATOMS: atom_id res chain seq x y z
N MET A 1 23.80 -3.61 21.60
CA MET A 1 23.30 -3.77 20.24
C MET A 1 21.86 -4.23 20.37
N ASN A 2 20.93 -3.31 20.31
CA ASN A 2 19.51 -3.66 20.26
C ASN A 2 19.19 -3.95 18.80
N HIS A 3 19.04 -5.23 18.46
CA HIS A 3 18.41 -5.59 17.19
C HIS A 3 16.99 -5.01 17.21
N PRO A 4 16.57 -4.26 16.20
CA PRO A 4 15.16 -3.92 16.07
C PRO A 4 14.38 -5.22 16.08
N VAL A 5 13.31 -5.28 16.85
CA VAL A 5 12.35 -6.37 16.78
C VAL A 5 11.74 -6.25 15.39
N GLU A 6 12.18 -7.10 14.46
CA GLU A 6 11.51 -7.24 13.18
C GLU A 6 10.11 -7.75 13.49
N CYS A 7 9.10 -6.89 13.29
CA CYS A 7 7.74 -7.37 13.24
C CYS A 7 7.63 -8.21 11.96
N PRO A 8 7.44 -9.53 12.08
CA PRO A 8 7.31 -10.34 10.88
C PRO A 8 6.06 -9.89 10.13
N SER A 9 6.22 -9.57 8.85
CA SER A 9 5.09 -9.29 7.97
C SER A 9 4.35 -10.59 7.70
N TYR A 10 3.04 -10.57 7.91
CA TYR A 10 2.17 -11.73 7.70
C TYR A 10 1.19 -11.44 6.56
N ILE A 11 0.91 -12.47 5.78
CA ILE A 11 -0.24 -12.49 4.87
C ILE A 11 -1.36 -13.21 5.60
N LEU A 12 -2.43 -12.49 5.89
CA LEU A 12 -3.65 -13.07 6.45
C LEU A 12 -4.56 -13.48 5.29
N LYS A 13 -4.97 -14.74 5.26
CA LYS A 13 -5.93 -15.26 4.29
C LYS A 13 -7.08 -15.94 5.02
N ALA A 14 -8.30 -15.46 4.78
CA ALA A 14 -9.53 -16.03 5.34
C ALA A 14 -10.51 -16.39 4.23
N LYS A 15 -11.05 -17.60 4.27
CA LYS A 15 -12.22 -17.99 3.47
C LYS A 15 -13.47 -17.45 4.14
N ILE A 16 -14.32 -16.79 3.38
CA ILE A 16 -15.59 -16.22 3.85
C ILE A 16 -16.73 -16.97 3.16
N GLU A 17 -17.67 -17.46 3.94
CA GLU A 17 -18.87 -18.08 3.39
C GLU A 17 -19.87 -17.00 2.98
N LEU A 18 -20.17 -16.93 1.72
CA LEU A 18 -21.18 -16.03 1.16
C LEU A 18 -22.27 -16.85 0.46
N PRO A 19 -23.54 -16.45 0.55
CA PRO A 19 -24.60 -17.08 -0.24
C PRO A 19 -24.29 -16.95 -1.74
N ASN A 20 -24.42 -18.06 -2.46
CA ASN A 20 -24.23 -18.14 -3.92
C ASN A 20 -22.83 -17.80 -4.45
N VAL A 21 -21.83 -17.67 -3.60
CA VAL A 21 -20.44 -17.46 -3.98
C VAL A 21 -19.60 -18.58 -3.39
N GLU A 22 -19.10 -19.42 -4.25
CA GLU A 22 -18.14 -20.46 -3.85
C GLU A 22 -16.74 -19.85 -3.74
N ASP A 23 -15.94 -20.34 -2.81
CA ASP A 23 -14.52 -20.01 -2.67
C ASP A 23 -14.22 -18.50 -2.70
N PHE A 24 -14.85 -17.76 -1.80
CA PHE A 24 -14.55 -16.35 -1.58
C PHE A 24 -13.52 -16.17 -0.45
N TYR A 25 -12.49 -15.37 -0.72
CA TYR A 25 -11.41 -15.09 0.22
C TYR A 25 -11.22 -13.60 0.46
N VAL A 26 -10.86 -13.26 1.68
CA VAL A 26 -10.28 -11.96 2.03
C VAL A 26 -8.80 -12.20 2.34
N VAL A 27 -7.94 -11.41 1.72
CA VAL A 27 -6.50 -11.49 1.92
C VAL A 27 -5.97 -10.12 2.29
N ASP A 28 -5.18 -10.05 3.34
CA ASP A 28 -4.62 -8.81 3.87
C ASP A 28 -3.11 -8.92 4.05
N ILE A 29 -2.43 -7.81 3.89
CA ILE A 29 -0.99 -7.66 4.12
C ILE A 29 -0.68 -6.31 4.73
N HIS A 30 0.31 -6.30 5.62
CA HIS A 30 1.08 -5.12 5.96
C HIS A 30 2.53 -5.41 5.59
N ALA A 31 2.97 -4.88 4.46
CA ALA A 31 4.31 -5.10 3.96
C ALA A 31 5.35 -4.36 4.81
N THR A 32 6.59 -4.81 4.76
CA THR A 32 7.69 -4.14 5.46
C THR A 32 7.84 -2.70 4.99
N ALA A 33 7.81 -1.78 5.93
CA ALA A 33 8.13 -0.39 5.69
C ALA A 33 9.65 -0.18 5.47
N PHE A 34 10.37 0.55 5.78
CA PHE A 34 11.79 0.93 5.82
C PHE A 34 12.78 -0.21 5.52
N ALA A 35 12.50 -1.06 4.55
CA ALA A 35 13.43 -2.12 4.17
C ALA A 35 14.66 -1.53 3.46
N THR A 36 15.83 -1.90 3.93
CA THR A 36 17.13 -1.51 3.37
C THR A 36 17.69 -2.57 2.41
N ASP A 37 16.95 -3.64 2.23
CA ASP A 37 17.28 -4.78 1.37
C ASP A 37 16.07 -5.20 0.53
N ASP A 38 16.10 -6.39 -0.03
CA ASP A 38 15.03 -6.94 -0.85
C ASP A 38 13.84 -7.53 -0.07
N THR A 39 13.77 -7.33 1.25
CA THR A 39 12.72 -7.90 2.11
C THR A 39 11.34 -7.44 1.69
N LYS A 40 11.15 -6.15 1.43
CA LYS A 40 9.86 -5.62 0.95
C LYS A 40 9.44 -6.25 -0.38
N ALA A 41 10.37 -6.33 -1.33
CA ALA A 41 10.10 -6.95 -2.62
C ALA A 41 9.67 -8.42 -2.45
N LYS A 42 10.37 -9.19 -1.65
CA LYS A 42 10.03 -10.58 -1.35
C LYS A 42 8.65 -10.74 -0.69
N HIS A 43 8.28 -9.81 0.21
CA HIS A 43 6.94 -9.83 0.81
C HIS A 43 5.85 -9.59 -0.24
N ILE A 44 6.05 -8.59 -1.09
CA ILE A 44 5.10 -8.24 -2.14
C ILE A 44 5.01 -9.34 -3.20
N ASP A 45 6.13 -9.93 -3.60
CA ASP A 45 6.16 -11.06 -4.52
C ASP A 45 5.42 -12.28 -3.94
N LYS A 46 5.65 -12.59 -2.66
CA LYS A 46 4.95 -13.69 -1.98
C LYS A 46 3.45 -13.43 -1.86
N TYR A 47 3.08 -12.21 -1.61
CA TYR A 47 1.67 -11.81 -1.58
C TYR A 47 1.02 -11.98 -2.96
N LYS A 48 1.69 -11.51 -4.01
CA LYS A 48 1.22 -11.69 -5.38
C LYS A 48 1.07 -13.18 -5.75
N GLU A 49 2.04 -14.02 -5.37
CA GLU A 49 1.97 -15.48 -5.58
C GLU A 49 0.73 -16.10 -4.91
N VAL A 50 0.39 -15.67 -3.70
CA VAL A 50 -0.82 -16.14 -2.99
C VAL A 50 -2.08 -15.77 -3.77
N LEU A 51 -2.16 -14.54 -4.28
CA LEU A 51 -3.32 -14.08 -5.04
C LEU A 51 -3.44 -14.78 -6.40
N ASP A 52 -2.33 -14.95 -7.10
CA ASP A 52 -2.30 -15.69 -8.37
C ASP A 52 -2.74 -17.14 -8.16
N GLY A 53 -2.27 -17.77 -7.08
CA GLY A 53 -2.70 -19.13 -6.75
C GLY A 53 -4.20 -19.25 -6.43
N LEU A 54 -4.82 -18.24 -5.83
CA LEU A 54 -6.28 -18.18 -5.64
C LEU A 54 -6.99 -17.98 -6.97
N ASN A 55 -6.50 -17.08 -7.81
CA ASN A 55 -7.04 -16.81 -9.12
C ASN A 55 -7.00 -18.07 -10.03
N ASP A 56 -5.88 -18.77 -10.03
CA ASP A 56 -5.69 -19.99 -10.82
C ASP A 56 -6.60 -21.15 -10.37
N GLN A 57 -7.02 -21.15 -9.11
CA GLN A 57 -8.00 -22.08 -8.55
C GLN A 57 -9.44 -21.68 -8.87
N GLY A 58 -9.66 -20.53 -9.51
CA GLY A 58 -11.00 -20.00 -9.78
C GLY A 58 -11.68 -19.39 -8.56
N ALA A 59 -10.94 -19.18 -7.48
CA ALA A 59 -11.46 -18.52 -6.29
C ALA A 59 -11.60 -16.99 -6.52
N ILE A 60 -12.64 -16.40 -5.92
CA ILE A 60 -12.82 -14.96 -5.89
C ILE A 60 -12.15 -14.42 -4.64
N PHE A 61 -11.47 -13.28 -4.75
CA PHE A 61 -10.91 -12.62 -3.59
C PHE A 61 -11.12 -11.11 -3.59
N VAL A 62 -11.15 -10.56 -2.39
CA VAL A 62 -10.85 -9.16 -2.11
C VAL A 62 -9.55 -9.12 -1.31
N THR A 63 -8.68 -8.23 -1.68
CA THR A 63 -7.38 -8.13 -1.06
C THR A 63 -6.96 -6.67 -0.92
N GLY A 64 -6.14 -6.38 0.08
CA GLY A 64 -5.62 -5.04 0.31
C GLY A 64 -4.73 -4.97 1.52
N GLY A 65 -4.50 -3.75 1.95
CA GLY A 65 -3.65 -3.41 3.08
C GLY A 65 -2.60 -2.37 2.73
N ASP A 66 -1.73 -2.13 3.68
CA ASP A 66 -0.58 -1.26 3.51
C ASP A 66 0.56 -2.02 2.81
N LEU A 67 0.80 -1.68 1.56
CA LEU A 67 1.90 -2.25 0.77
C LEU A 67 3.23 -1.53 1.03
N ASN A 68 3.22 -0.44 1.78
CA ASN A 68 4.39 0.40 2.04
C ASN A 68 5.19 0.71 0.76
N SER A 69 4.49 0.86 -0.35
CA SER A 69 5.06 1.12 -1.68
C SER A 69 4.14 2.04 -2.47
N ILE A 70 4.73 3.01 -3.13
CA ILE A 70 4.01 3.99 -3.93
C ILE A 70 3.45 3.36 -5.21
N PRO A 71 2.38 3.92 -5.80
CA PRO A 71 1.76 3.37 -7.00
C PRO A 71 2.68 3.50 -8.23
N PRO A 72 2.47 2.64 -9.24
CA PRO A 72 3.21 2.75 -10.49
C PRO A 72 3.04 4.13 -11.12
N ASN A 73 4.13 4.66 -11.64
CA ASN A 73 4.21 6.02 -12.20
C ASN A 73 3.90 7.13 -11.18
N ALA A 74 4.01 6.90 -9.90
CA ALA A 74 4.02 7.97 -8.92
C ALA A 74 5.17 8.95 -9.22
N ASP A 75 4.97 10.20 -8.86
CA ASP A 75 6.06 11.15 -8.94
C ASP A 75 7.21 10.68 -8.06
N SER A 76 8.40 10.75 -8.63
CA SER A 76 9.63 10.47 -7.91
C SER A 76 10.13 11.70 -7.14
N ARG A 77 9.20 12.54 -6.70
CA ARG A 77 9.55 13.72 -5.91
C ARG A 77 10.14 13.30 -4.57
N ASP A 78 10.94 14.17 -4.05
CA ASP A 78 11.50 14.04 -2.72
C ASP A 78 10.43 14.41 -1.68
N PHE A 79 10.09 13.49 -0.81
CA PHE A 79 9.18 13.70 0.32
C PHE A 79 9.94 14.01 1.62
N CYS A 80 11.25 14.28 1.51
CA CYS A 80 12.12 14.44 2.66
C CYS A 80 11.66 15.52 3.63
N ILE A 81 11.15 16.62 3.11
CA ILE A 81 10.65 17.71 3.94
C ILE A 81 9.48 17.25 4.80
N GLU A 82 8.56 16.50 4.20
CA GLU A 82 7.39 15.96 4.87
C GLU A 82 7.77 14.92 5.92
N ASP A 83 8.82 14.16 5.67
CA ASP A 83 9.37 13.17 6.59
C ASP A 83 10.34 13.76 7.63
N MET A 84 10.53 15.05 7.65
CA MET A 84 11.43 15.72 8.59
C MET A 84 12.90 15.31 8.47
N CYS A 85 13.33 14.81 7.33
CA CYS A 85 14.72 14.48 7.06
C CYS A 85 15.52 15.70 6.57
N SER A 86 16.83 15.62 6.57
CA SER A 86 17.66 16.68 6.05
C SER A 86 17.72 16.64 4.53
N GLU A 87 17.65 17.79 3.87
CA GLU A 87 17.65 17.91 2.40
C GLU A 87 18.84 17.21 1.73
N GLU A 88 19.97 17.12 2.41
CA GLU A 88 21.21 16.59 1.85
C GLU A 88 21.29 15.05 1.91
N SER A 89 20.48 14.45 2.76
CA SER A 89 20.64 13.05 3.14
C SER A 89 19.43 12.20 2.84
N PHE A 90 18.39 12.77 2.28
CA PHE A 90 17.22 12.00 1.90
C PHE A 90 17.61 10.85 0.97
N HIS A 91 17.17 9.66 1.29
CA HIS A 91 17.48 8.43 0.57
C HIS A 91 18.93 7.95 0.61
N THR A 92 19.84 8.76 1.07
CA THR A 92 21.26 8.39 1.07
C THR A 92 21.86 8.30 2.45
N ASP A 93 21.18 8.82 3.45
CA ASP A 93 21.65 8.80 4.80
C ASP A 93 21.37 7.45 5.47
N THR A 94 22.41 6.80 5.90
CA THR A 94 22.35 5.53 6.62
C THR A 94 22.50 5.70 8.12
N ASP A 95 22.76 6.90 8.61
CA ASP A 95 23.29 7.16 9.93
C ASP A 95 22.26 7.61 10.96
N GLY A 96 21.02 7.35 10.74
CA GLY A 96 20.00 7.63 11.75
C GLY A 96 19.55 9.07 11.82
N GLY A 97 19.53 9.73 10.71
CA GLY A 97 18.75 10.93 10.52
C GLY A 97 17.26 10.68 10.81
N PRO A 98 16.41 11.65 10.64
CA PRO A 98 14.98 11.51 10.88
C PRO A 98 14.29 10.54 9.92
N HIS A 99 14.89 10.22 8.78
CA HIS A 99 14.44 9.19 7.82
C HIS A 99 15.34 7.95 7.93
N ARG A 100 14.94 6.89 7.24
CA ARG A 100 15.67 5.63 7.16
C ARG A 100 15.97 5.29 5.73
N GLU A 101 17.19 4.76 5.48
CA GLU A 101 17.53 4.14 4.22
C GLU A 101 16.51 3.05 3.87
N GLY A 102 16.19 2.92 2.59
CA GLY A 102 15.21 1.92 2.12
C GLY A 102 13.76 2.24 2.47
N SER A 103 13.47 3.44 2.95
CA SER A 103 12.09 3.87 3.12
C SER A 103 11.35 3.85 1.77
N TYR A 104 10.04 4.02 1.79
CA TYR A 104 9.17 3.95 0.60
C TYR A 104 9.36 5.09 -0.41
N PHE A 105 10.45 5.77 -0.35
CA PHE A 105 10.86 6.77 -1.30
C PHE A 105 12.01 6.27 -2.16
N ASN A 106 12.23 6.87 -3.20
CA ASN A 106 13.02 6.62 -4.37
C ASN A 106 14.50 6.22 -4.23
N ASN A 107 15.05 6.15 -3.06
CA ASN A 107 16.35 5.54 -2.88
C ASN A 107 16.34 4.03 -3.18
N PHE A 108 15.16 3.44 -3.29
CA PHE A 108 14.96 2.05 -3.68
C PHE A 108 14.54 1.98 -5.16
N VAL A 109 15.49 1.63 -6.00
CA VAL A 109 15.26 1.51 -7.45
C VAL A 109 14.18 0.47 -7.73
N GLY A 110 13.12 0.85 -8.46
CA GLY A 110 12.03 -0.04 -8.84
C GLY A 110 10.89 -0.13 -7.83
N GLU A 111 10.89 0.65 -6.76
CA GLU A 111 9.80 0.61 -5.77
C GLU A 111 8.41 0.83 -6.37
N PRO A 112 8.17 1.78 -7.30
CA PRO A 112 6.87 1.92 -7.96
C PRO A 112 6.46 0.70 -8.77
N ASP A 113 7.40 -0.12 -9.19
CA ASP A 113 7.13 -1.34 -9.95
C ASP A 113 6.66 -2.50 -9.06
N LEU A 114 6.87 -2.44 -7.74
CA LEU A 114 6.43 -3.48 -6.81
C LEU A 114 4.90 -3.62 -6.78
N VAL A 115 4.17 -2.53 -6.89
CA VAL A 115 2.69 -2.53 -6.89
C VAL A 115 2.11 -2.77 -8.29
N LYS A 116 2.86 -2.51 -9.33
CA LYS A 116 2.41 -2.61 -10.73
C LYS A 116 1.78 -3.96 -11.10
N PRO A 117 2.32 -5.11 -10.69
CA PRO A 117 1.74 -6.42 -11.02
C PRO A 117 0.32 -6.66 -10.49
N PHE A 118 -0.11 -5.91 -9.48
CA PHE A 118 -1.46 -6.05 -8.91
C PHE A 118 -2.55 -5.42 -9.78
N TYR A 119 -2.19 -4.51 -10.67
CA TYR A 119 -3.14 -3.87 -11.58
C TYR A 119 -3.60 -4.76 -12.75
N VAL A 120 -3.21 -6.03 -12.76
CA VAL A 120 -3.89 -7.09 -13.51
C VAL A 120 -5.27 -7.39 -12.92
N TYR A 121 -5.47 -7.11 -11.65
CA TYR A 121 -6.74 -7.18 -10.94
C TYR A 121 -7.46 -5.84 -10.95
N HIS A 122 -8.76 -5.84 -10.65
CA HIS A 122 -9.52 -4.62 -10.52
C HIS A 122 -9.15 -3.89 -9.23
N SER A 123 -8.72 -2.66 -9.34
CA SER A 123 -8.41 -1.80 -8.20
C SER A 123 -9.60 -0.94 -7.80
N ALA A 124 -9.79 -0.71 -6.50
CA ALA A 124 -10.80 0.21 -6.00
C ALA A 124 -10.55 1.66 -6.45
N ILE A 125 -9.30 2.06 -6.53
CA ILE A 125 -8.85 3.33 -7.10
C ILE A 125 -7.96 2.98 -8.28
N ASP A 126 -8.31 3.41 -9.47
CA ASP A 126 -7.55 3.06 -10.67
C ASP A 126 -6.13 3.65 -10.65
N SER A 127 -5.25 3.08 -11.48
CA SER A 127 -3.82 3.44 -11.48
C SER A 127 -3.54 4.89 -11.89
N ILE A 128 -4.46 5.54 -12.58
CA ILE A 128 -4.32 6.95 -12.97
C ILE A 128 -4.72 7.83 -11.81
N ALA A 129 -5.88 7.54 -11.20
CA ALA A 129 -6.42 8.29 -10.08
C ALA A 129 -5.53 8.22 -8.82
N THR A 130 -4.76 7.14 -8.64
CA THR A 130 -3.87 7.00 -7.48
C THR A 130 -2.82 8.11 -7.33
N LYS A 131 -2.56 8.87 -8.38
CA LYS A 131 -1.66 10.03 -8.35
C LYS A 131 -2.33 11.32 -7.87
N ASP A 132 -3.66 11.33 -7.86
CA ASP A 132 -4.40 12.48 -7.37
C ASP A 132 -4.25 12.55 -5.84
N PRO A 133 -3.86 13.71 -5.29
CA PRO A 133 -3.74 13.88 -3.84
C PRO A 133 -4.99 13.49 -3.05
N MET A 134 -6.18 13.55 -3.66
CA MET A 134 -7.42 13.10 -3.02
C MET A 134 -7.45 11.58 -2.72
N HIS A 135 -6.53 10.81 -3.30
CA HIS A 135 -6.41 9.37 -3.09
C HIS A 135 -5.15 8.97 -2.32
N PHE A 136 -4.41 9.93 -1.80
CA PHE A 136 -3.30 9.64 -0.90
C PHE A 136 -3.84 9.07 0.42
N THR A 137 -3.13 8.11 0.96
CA THR A 137 -3.58 7.36 2.15
C THR A 137 -2.66 7.50 3.33
N HIS A 138 -1.46 8.03 3.17
CA HIS A 138 -0.48 8.18 4.23
C HIS A 138 -0.20 9.65 4.52
N SER A 139 -0.05 9.98 5.80
CA SER A 139 0.38 11.27 6.28
C SER A 139 1.80 11.15 6.85
N PRO A 140 2.71 12.05 6.51
CA PRO A 140 4.03 12.02 7.09
C PRO A 140 3.97 12.26 8.60
N TRP A 141 4.89 11.63 9.28
CA TRP A 141 5.07 11.82 10.72
C TRP A 141 5.20 13.32 11.07
N ASN A 142 4.43 13.73 12.05
CA ASN A 142 4.60 15.05 12.66
C ASN A 142 4.09 16.28 11.87
N THR A 143 3.26 16.08 10.89
CA THR A 143 2.60 17.19 10.22
C THR A 143 1.40 17.70 11.01
N ASN A 144 1.27 19.00 11.09
CA ASN A 144 0.01 19.59 11.48
C ASN A 144 -0.97 19.45 10.32
N TYR A 145 -2.18 18.97 10.61
CA TYR A 145 -3.22 18.95 9.62
C TYR A 145 -3.49 20.36 9.11
N ASP A 146 -3.04 20.64 7.91
CA ASP A 146 -3.57 21.69 7.10
C ASP A 146 -4.26 21.06 5.89
N ASN A 147 -5.36 21.59 5.46
CA ASN A 147 -6.23 20.98 4.47
C ASN A 147 -5.54 20.69 3.10
N ASN A 148 -4.28 21.04 2.92
CA ASN A 148 -3.63 20.98 1.61
C ASN A 148 -2.46 20.00 1.53
N ASN A 149 -1.82 19.66 2.65
CA ASN A 149 -0.56 18.89 2.64
C ASN A 149 -0.49 17.78 3.68
N TYR A 150 -1.60 17.41 4.30
CA TYR A 150 -1.59 16.37 5.32
C TYR A 150 -1.29 15.00 4.74
N TRP A 151 -1.92 14.67 3.62
CA TRP A 151 -1.75 13.39 2.93
C TRP A 151 -0.72 13.57 1.81
N ASP A 152 0.35 12.80 1.82
CA ASP A 152 1.47 13.01 0.92
C ASP A 152 1.67 11.90 -0.13
N ARG A 153 1.15 10.70 0.12
CA ARG A 153 1.34 9.54 -0.76
C ARG A 153 0.29 8.47 -0.56
N LYS A 154 0.23 7.55 -1.52
CA LYS A 154 -0.62 6.37 -1.43
C LYS A 154 0.22 5.14 -1.09
N LEU A 155 -0.14 4.45 0.00
CA LEU A 155 0.46 3.20 0.44
C LEU A 155 -0.56 2.07 0.60
N ASP A 156 -1.85 2.41 0.76
CA ASP A 156 -2.93 1.46 1.01
C ASP A 156 -3.77 1.21 -0.23
N TYR A 157 -4.05 -0.06 -0.50
CA TYR A 157 -4.69 -0.51 -1.73
C TYR A 157 -5.81 -1.50 -1.44
N LEU A 158 -6.77 -1.58 -2.38
CA LEU A 158 -7.76 -2.66 -2.47
C LEU A 158 -7.80 -3.17 -3.90
N PHE A 159 -7.75 -4.50 -4.07
CA PHE A 159 -7.85 -5.18 -5.35
C PHE A 159 -8.83 -6.36 -5.26
N THR A 160 -9.39 -6.77 -6.40
CA THR A 160 -10.22 -7.96 -6.54
C THR A 160 -10.03 -8.58 -7.93
N ASN A 161 -10.14 -9.89 -8.01
CA ASN A 161 -10.23 -10.59 -9.30
C ASN A 161 -11.68 -10.84 -9.75
N PHE A 162 -12.69 -10.32 -9.01
CA PHE A 162 -14.07 -10.41 -9.41
C PHE A 162 -14.31 -9.65 -10.72
N SER A 163 -14.97 -10.28 -11.69
CA SER A 163 -15.08 -9.80 -13.06
C SER A 163 -15.70 -8.41 -13.20
N ASP A 164 -16.66 -8.09 -12.35
CA ASP A 164 -17.36 -6.80 -12.36
C ASP A 164 -16.58 -5.69 -11.63
N GLY A 165 -15.51 -6.09 -10.92
CA GLY A 165 -14.66 -5.18 -10.19
C GLY A 165 -15.34 -4.46 -9.04
N PHE A 166 -14.72 -3.39 -8.60
CA PHE A 166 -15.27 -2.51 -7.57
C PHE A 166 -16.06 -1.37 -8.17
N VAL A 167 -17.05 -0.88 -7.40
CA VAL A 167 -17.71 0.40 -7.64
C VAL A 167 -17.55 1.32 -6.43
N ASN A 168 -17.60 2.63 -6.66
CA ASN A 168 -17.52 3.66 -5.63
C ASN A 168 -16.27 3.57 -4.73
N GLY A 169 -15.12 3.33 -5.34
CA GLY A 169 -13.84 3.39 -4.63
C GLY A 169 -13.60 4.78 -4.03
N THR A 170 -13.30 4.84 -2.75
CA THR A 170 -13.17 6.10 -2.01
C THR A 170 -12.02 6.03 -1.01
N THR A 171 -11.23 7.09 -0.94
CA THR A 171 -10.24 7.30 0.12
C THR A 171 -10.81 8.29 1.14
N HIS A 172 -10.86 7.91 2.40
CA HIS A 172 -11.51 8.66 3.47
C HIS A 172 -10.55 9.57 4.22
N GLN A 173 -10.05 10.58 3.56
CA GLN A 173 -9.07 11.53 4.11
C GLN A 173 -9.62 12.38 5.28
N ASN A 174 -10.93 12.45 5.44
CA ASN A 174 -11.56 13.09 6.61
C ASN A 174 -11.34 12.30 7.92
N ALA A 175 -10.80 11.09 7.85
CA ALA A 175 -10.46 10.27 9.02
C ALA A 175 -9.11 10.62 9.66
N HIS A 176 -8.47 11.71 9.28
CA HIS A 176 -7.12 12.13 9.70
C HIS A 176 -6.89 12.18 11.22
N GLN A 177 -7.95 12.32 12.01
CA GLN A 177 -7.84 12.32 13.48
C GLN A 177 -7.73 10.90 14.08
N LEU A 178 -7.95 9.85 13.28
CA LEU A 178 -7.99 8.47 13.75
C LEU A 178 -6.69 7.73 13.51
N SER A 179 -5.96 8.09 12.47
CA SER A 179 -4.73 7.42 12.05
C SER A 179 -3.93 8.33 11.11
N ASP A 180 -2.65 8.07 10.98
CA ASP A 180 -1.77 8.55 9.91
C ASP A 180 -2.03 7.87 8.56
N HIS A 181 -2.93 6.88 8.53
CA HIS A 181 -3.44 6.26 7.31
C HIS A 181 -4.92 6.55 7.09
N ALA A 182 -5.28 6.92 5.86
CA ALA A 182 -6.66 7.11 5.44
C ALA A 182 -7.27 5.76 5.00
N PRO A 183 -8.44 5.38 5.51
CA PRO A 183 -9.14 4.20 5.04
C PRO A 183 -9.49 4.28 3.55
N VAL A 184 -9.40 3.16 2.86
CA VAL A 184 -9.89 2.98 1.49
C VAL A 184 -11.09 2.04 1.54
N SER A 185 -12.17 2.41 0.87
CA SER A 185 -13.36 1.57 0.75
C SER A 185 -13.82 1.45 -0.69
N ALA A 186 -14.53 0.37 -0.99
CA ALA A 186 -15.21 0.16 -2.26
C ALA A 186 -16.38 -0.80 -2.06
N ILE A 187 -17.28 -0.86 -3.03
CA ILE A 187 -18.40 -1.79 -3.03
C ILE A 187 -18.13 -2.90 -4.04
N LEU A 188 -18.33 -4.13 -3.64
CA LEU A 188 -18.31 -5.29 -4.50
C LEU A 188 -19.73 -5.87 -4.56
N ASN A 189 -20.32 -5.90 -5.74
CA ASN A 189 -21.69 -6.38 -5.93
C ASN A 189 -21.66 -7.82 -6.46
N PHE A 190 -22.03 -8.76 -5.63
CA PHE A 190 -22.28 -10.13 -6.06
C PHE A 190 -23.70 -10.30 -6.59
N PRO A 191 -23.93 -11.20 -7.56
CA PRO A 191 -25.24 -11.50 -8.09
C PRO A 191 -26.19 -12.13 -7.07
#